data_c8066bc96f6cb722b42c2eb3a326e0e5
#
_entry.id   c8066bc96f6cb722b42c2eb3a326e0e5
#
_cell.length_a   1.000
_cell.length_b   1.000
_cell.length_c   1.000
_cell.angle_alpha   90.00
_cell.angle_beta   90.00
_cell.angle_gamma   90.00
#
_symmetry.space_group_name_H-M   'P 1'
#
loop_
_entity.id
_entity.type
_entity.pdbx_description
1 polymer ?
#
loop_
_entity_poly.entity_id
_entity_poly.type
_entity_poly.pdbx_seq_one_letter_code
_entity_poly.pdbx_strand_id
1 'polypeptide(L)'
;MSKELRVLVTESGGPAAIGLIKSILKSKYTCQIFATDCKALSAGNLLADRFVLCPPAKDDNFISEIESIIEENNINVIIPTGEHDLEKLSCHKGKFENKGCKVFCSDTFTIHTCQQKHRFYNFLKAKDINLPLTIRGPFIEKPIKGSGSRGIEISESKNQITQQYISGKGYTVDVFCDMESNIISHVIRERVSIKAGISVIGRVCKNQTITEQVGKAVKELKIKGPACMQFIVDKFSTPYLIECNPRLGGGTYISTLAGVNCADIYLDLYFGKDPCVSNPKEITVVRYFEEIVV
;
A
#
# COMPACT_ATOMS: atom_id res chain seq x y z
N MET A 1 8.40 27.65 20.43
CA MET A 1 8.93 26.27 20.31
C MET A 1 8.00 25.52 19.37
N SER A 2 8.48 25.09 18.22
CA SER A 2 7.67 24.23 17.32
C SER A 2 7.36 22.94 18.09
N LYS A 3 6.07 22.61 18.25
CA LYS A 3 5.64 21.39 18.91
C LYS A 3 6.20 20.21 18.10
N GLU A 4 6.98 19.36 18.73
CA GLU A 4 7.57 18.18 18.10
C GLU A 4 6.43 17.29 17.55
N LEU A 5 6.49 16.93 16.27
CA LEU A 5 5.45 16.16 15.60
C LEU A 5 5.58 14.68 15.97
N ARG A 6 4.47 14.05 16.37
CA ARG A 6 4.42 12.66 16.81
C ARG A 6 3.66 11.82 15.81
N VAL A 7 4.37 10.87 15.19
CA VAL A 7 3.84 10.03 14.12
C VAL A 7 3.74 8.60 14.61
N LEU A 8 2.55 8.00 14.49
CA LEU A 8 2.31 6.59 14.80
C LEU A 8 2.40 5.74 13.53
N VAL A 9 3.23 4.72 13.57
CA VAL A 9 3.39 3.70 12.53
C VAL A 9 2.84 2.38 13.06
N THR A 10 1.79 1.88 12.43
CA THR A 10 1.10 0.65 12.83
C THR A 10 1.62 -0.58 12.08
N GLU A 11 1.40 -1.80 12.61
CA GLU A 11 1.97 -3.07 12.10
C GLU A 11 3.48 -2.92 11.81
N SER A 12 4.22 -2.39 12.80
CA SER A 12 5.60 -1.92 12.64
C SER A 12 6.61 -3.00 12.29
N GLY A 13 6.28 -4.28 12.47
CA GLY A 13 7.12 -5.41 12.05
C GLY A 13 7.17 -5.63 10.55
N GLY A 14 6.28 -5.01 9.78
CA GLY A 14 6.18 -5.18 8.34
C GLY A 14 7.20 -4.36 7.54
N PRO A 15 7.58 -4.80 6.33
CA PRO A 15 8.56 -4.07 5.50
C PRO A 15 8.06 -2.71 5.02
N ALA A 16 6.75 -2.46 4.98
CA ALA A 16 6.17 -1.16 4.67
C ALA A 16 6.40 -0.18 5.81
N ALA A 17 6.21 -0.63 7.06
CA ALA A 17 6.45 0.16 8.26
C ALA A 17 7.93 0.54 8.41
N ILE A 18 8.83 -0.42 8.23
CA ILE A 18 10.29 -0.16 8.22
C ILE A 18 10.63 0.88 7.15
N GLY A 19 10.02 0.77 5.96
CA GLY A 19 10.18 1.73 4.88
C GLY A 19 9.69 3.12 5.25
N LEU A 20 8.54 3.23 5.92
CA LEU A 20 7.99 4.49 6.42
C LEU A 20 8.87 5.11 7.51
N ILE A 21 9.29 4.33 8.51
CA ILE A 21 10.20 4.79 9.56
C ILE A 21 11.48 5.39 8.94
N LYS A 22 12.11 4.66 8.02
CA LYS A 22 13.29 5.15 7.28
C LYS A 22 12.99 6.43 6.47
N SER A 23 11.77 6.59 5.97
CA SER A 23 11.35 7.80 5.26
C SER A 23 11.15 8.99 6.21
N ILE A 24 10.58 8.75 7.40
CA ILE A 24 10.43 9.77 8.44
C ILE A 24 11.80 10.24 8.92
N LEU A 25 12.75 9.32 9.16
CA LEU A 25 14.13 9.65 9.56
C LEU A 25 14.89 10.49 8.50
N LYS A 26 14.45 10.45 7.24
CA LYS A 26 14.97 11.27 6.13
C LYS A 26 14.10 12.49 5.81
N SER A 27 13.05 12.72 6.58
CA SER A 27 12.14 13.85 6.38
C SER A 27 12.82 15.19 6.69
N LYS A 28 12.34 16.23 6.01
CA LYS A 28 12.65 17.62 6.36
C LYS A 28 12.04 18.06 7.70
N TYR A 29 11.14 17.26 8.27
CA TYR A 29 10.49 17.50 9.55
C TYR A 29 11.13 16.68 10.65
N THR A 30 11.32 17.28 11.83
CA THR A 30 11.70 16.56 13.05
C THR A 30 10.45 15.91 13.64
N CYS A 31 10.46 14.60 13.76
CA CYS A 31 9.34 13.82 14.27
C CYS A 31 9.81 12.87 15.36
N GLN A 32 8.99 12.67 16.38
CA GLN A 32 9.08 11.52 17.27
C GLN A 32 8.27 10.37 16.68
N ILE A 33 8.91 9.24 16.47
CA ILE A 33 8.32 8.06 15.83
C ILE A 33 7.82 7.12 16.91
N PHE A 34 6.53 6.86 16.91
CA PHE A 34 5.89 5.82 17.71
C PHE A 34 5.60 4.63 16.81
N ALA A 35 5.97 3.45 17.26
CA ALA A 35 5.66 2.20 16.59
C ALA A 35 4.71 1.36 17.43
N THR A 36 3.76 0.67 16.77
CA THR A 36 2.89 -0.29 17.45
C THR A 36 2.76 -1.57 16.64
N ASP A 37 2.74 -2.71 17.34
CA ASP A 37 2.58 -4.05 16.78
C ASP A 37 2.05 -4.98 17.86
N CYS A 38 1.47 -6.11 17.48
CA CYS A 38 1.07 -7.16 18.42
C CYS A 38 2.26 -8.05 18.87
N LYS A 39 3.43 -7.85 18.29
CA LYS A 39 4.69 -8.54 18.64
C LYS A 39 5.68 -7.52 19.17
N ALA A 40 6.13 -7.70 20.41
CA ALA A 40 7.08 -6.80 21.04
C ALA A 40 8.45 -6.76 20.34
N LEU A 41 8.90 -7.89 19.82
CA LEU A 41 10.21 -7.99 19.17
C LEU A 41 10.06 -7.96 17.63
N SER A 42 10.36 -6.81 17.05
CA SER A 42 10.42 -6.64 15.59
C SER A 42 11.36 -5.49 15.21
N ALA A 43 11.89 -5.51 13.99
CA ALA A 43 12.84 -4.49 13.53
C ALA A 43 12.22 -3.08 13.52
N GLY A 44 10.95 -2.93 13.20
CA GLY A 44 10.29 -1.62 13.22
C GLY A 44 10.21 -1.02 14.61
N ASN A 45 9.98 -1.86 15.64
CA ASN A 45 9.95 -1.43 17.03
C ASN A 45 11.31 -0.92 17.50
N LEU A 46 12.38 -1.54 17.01
CA LEU A 46 13.76 -1.17 17.37
C LEU A 46 14.27 0.08 16.64
N LEU A 47 13.65 0.43 15.52
CA LEU A 47 14.00 1.61 14.71
C LEU A 47 13.21 2.86 15.11
N ALA A 48 12.12 2.73 15.85
CA ALA A 48 11.29 3.83 16.32
C ALA A 48 11.83 4.41 17.65
N ASP A 49 11.47 5.67 17.97
CA ASP A 49 11.85 6.31 19.24
C ASP A 49 11.10 5.69 20.42
N ARG A 50 9.86 5.24 20.20
CA ARG A 50 9.03 4.56 21.20
C ARG A 50 8.22 3.44 20.56
N PHE A 51 8.09 2.37 21.32
CA PHE A 51 7.22 1.25 20.99
C PHE A 51 6.10 1.09 22.04
N VAL A 52 4.88 0.87 21.56
CA VAL A 52 3.72 0.54 22.39
C VAL A 52 3.09 -0.76 21.89
N LEU A 53 3.02 -1.76 22.74
CA LEU A 53 2.37 -3.03 22.39
C LEU A 53 0.87 -2.77 22.20
N CYS A 54 0.30 -3.28 21.09
CA CYS A 54 -1.11 -3.14 20.77
C CYS A 54 -1.66 -4.51 20.35
N PRO A 55 -2.88 -4.87 20.75
CA PRO A 55 -3.48 -6.11 20.30
C PRO A 55 -3.64 -6.14 18.76
N PRO A 56 -3.75 -7.33 18.16
CA PRO A 56 -3.98 -7.43 16.71
C PRO A 56 -5.32 -6.81 16.31
N ALA A 57 -5.45 -6.30 15.09
CA ALA A 57 -6.63 -5.59 14.60
C ALA A 57 -7.95 -6.38 14.69
N LYS A 58 -7.90 -7.72 14.78
CA LYS A 58 -9.05 -8.59 14.99
C LYS A 58 -9.61 -8.57 16.43
N ASP A 59 -8.82 -8.06 17.39
CA ASP A 59 -9.23 -7.95 18.80
C ASP A 59 -10.23 -6.81 18.96
N ASP A 60 -11.21 -7.00 19.83
CA ASP A 60 -12.26 -6.01 20.09
C ASP A 60 -11.69 -4.76 20.77
N ASN A 61 -10.61 -4.90 21.52
CA ASN A 61 -9.95 -3.78 22.21
C ASN A 61 -9.00 -2.99 21.30
N PHE A 62 -8.76 -3.41 20.05
CA PHE A 62 -7.78 -2.77 19.17
C PHE A 62 -8.00 -1.26 19.03
N ILE A 63 -9.25 -0.84 18.80
CA ILE A 63 -9.56 0.59 18.59
C ILE A 63 -9.42 1.39 19.88
N SER A 64 -9.86 0.85 21.03
CA SER A 64 -9.67 1.52 22.31
C SER A 64 -8.21 1.68 22.69
N GLU A 65 -7.37 0.70 22.38
CA GLU A 65 -5.92 0.79 22.59
C GLU A 65 -5.28 1.84 21.69
N ILE A 66 -5.65 1.91 20.40
CA ILE A 66 -5.18 2.97 19.51
C ILE A 66 -5.60 4.35 20.03
N GLU A 67 -6.82 4.50 20.57
CA GLU A 67 -7.28 5.75 21.18
C GLU A 67 -6.45 6.13 22.42
N SER A 68 -6.18 5.18 23.29
CA SER A 68 -5.33 5.39 24.47
C SER A 68 -3.91 5.81 24.04
N ILE A 69 -3.32 5.14 23.04
CA ILE A 69 -2.01 5.50 22.48
C ILE A 69 -2.03 6.93 21.95
N ILE A 70 -3.08 7.34 21.23
CA ILE A 70 -3.21 8.70 20.68
C ILE A 70 -3.25 9.73 21.82
N GLU A 71 -4.07 9.52 22.83
CA GLU A 71 -4.28 10.47 23.93
C GLU A 71 -3.07 10.57 24.83
N GLU A 72 -2.57 9.44 25.33
CA GLU A 72 -1.44 9.40 26.28
C GLU A 72 -0.13 9.93 25.66
N ASN A 73 0.05 9.71 24.36
CA ASN A 73 1.27 10.10 23.67
C ASN A 73 1.09 11.35 22.80
N ASN A 74 -0.10 11.97 22.79
CA ASN A 74 -0.42 13.14 21.94
C ASN A 74 -0.02 12.92 20.48
N ILE A 75 -0.41 11.79 19.89
CA ILE A 75 -0.12 11.45 18.49
C ILE A 75 -0.82 12.44 17.56
N ASN A 76 -0.08 12.99 16.62
CA ASN A 76 -0.60 13.95 15.65
C ASN A 76 -1.03 13.30 14.34
N VAL A 77 -0.30 12.26 13.91
CA VAL A 77 -0.47 11.64 12.58
C VAL A 77 -0.38 10.12 12.69
N ILE A 78 -1.29 9.43 12.02
CA ILE A 78 -1.20 7.99 11.75
C ILE A 78 -1.07 7.79 10.24
N ILE A 79 -0.08 7.02 9.81
CA ILE A 79 0.06 6.52 8.44
C ILE A 79 0.02 5.01 8.51
N PRO A 80 -1.13 4.36 8.23
CA PRO A 80 -1.28 2.92 8.29
C PRO A 80 -0.36 2.22 7.30
N THR A 81 0.34 1.18 7.74
CA THR A 81 1.24 0.40 6.88
C THR A 81 0.79 -1.05 6.72
N GLY A 82 -0.05 -1.53 7.64
CA GLY A 82 -0.58 -2.87 7.64
C GLY A 82 -1.78 -3.04 6.72
N GLU A 83 -2.18 -4.27 6.54
CA GLU A 83 -3.40 -4.61 5.81
C GLU A 83 -4.56 -4.91 6.76
N HIS A 84 -4.23 -5.45 7.94
CA HIS A 84 -5.22 -5.91 8.90
C HIS A 84 -5.84 -4.75 9.72
N ASP A 85 -5.04 -3.74 10.04
CA ASP A 85 -5.46 -2.56 10.81
C ASP A 85 -6.13 -1.48 9.94
N LEU A 86 -5.81 -1.45 8.66
CA LEU A 86 -6.24 -0.40 7.72
C LEU A 86 -7.77 -0.21 7.68
N GLU A 87 -8.53 -1.31 7.64
CA GLU A 87 -10.00 -1.27 7.66
C GLU A 87 -10.54 -0.67 8.95
N LYS A 88 -10.03 -1.14 10.09
CA LYS A 88 -10.45 -0.67 11.42
C LYS A 88 -10.12 0.81 11.61
N LEU A 89 -8.91 1.23 11.24
CA LEU A 89 -8.48 2.62 11.32
C LEU A 89 -9.32 3.52 10.41
N SER A 90 -9.63 3.08 9.20
CA SER A 90 -10.48 3.83 8.27
C SER A 90 -11.91 4.00 8.80
N CYS A 91 -12.52 2.96 9.36
CA CYS A 91 -13.86 3.02 9.96
C CYS A 91 -13.94 4.01 11.13
N HIS A 92 -12.85 4.19 11.87
CA HIS A 92 -12.79 5.04 13.07
C HIS A 92 -12.02 6.35 12.85
N LYS A 93 -11.63 6.65 11.61
CA LYS A 93 -10.84 7.82 11.25
C LYS A 93 -11.40 9.13 11.82
N GLY A 94 -12.70 9.39 11.66
CA GLY A 94 -13.33 10.59 12.21
C GLY A 94 -13.21 10.71 13.74
N LYS A 95 -13.23 9.57 14.47
CA LYS A 95 -13.04 9.56 15.91
C LYS A 95 -11.64 10.01 16.33
N PHE A 96 -10.62 9.57 15.60
CA PHE A 96 -9.22 9.99 15.81
C PHE A 96 -9.00 11.45 15.41
N GLU A 97 -9.58 11.88 14.29
CA GLU A 97 -9.47 13.25 13.82
C GLU A 97 -10.14 14.26 14.78
N ASN A 98 -11.24 13.88 15.44
CA ASN A 98 -11.86 14.69 16.50
C ASN A 98 -10.97 14.85 17.74
N LYS A 99 -9.99 13.95 17.93
CA LYS A 99 -8.94 14.04 18.97
C LYS A 99 -7.68 14.75 18.48
N GLY A 100 -7.70 15.34 17.29
CA GLY A 100 -6.58 16.04 16.69
C GLY A 100 -5.52 15.15 16.02
N CYS A 101 -5.82 13.86 15.84
CA CYS A 101 -4.92 12.91 15.18
C CYS A 101 -5.36 12.66 13.73
N LYS A 102 -4.57 13.11 12.74
CA LYS A 102 -4.86 12.91 11.32
C LYS A 102 -4.50 11.49 10.87
N VAL A 103 -5.40 10.84 10.14
CA VAL A 103 -5.17 9.50 9.60
C VAL A 103 -5.14 9.57 8.07
N PHE A 104 -3.99 9.23 7.47
CA PHE A 104 -3.82 9.24 6.01
C PHE A 104 -4.13 7.87 5.43
N CYS A 105 -5.38 7.61 5.13
CA CYS A 105 -5.85 6.41 4.45
C CYS A 105 -7.11 6.70 3.62
N SER A 106 -7.39 5.80 2.69
CA SER A 106 -8.63 5.81 1.89
C SER A 106 -9.86 5.52 2.77
N ASP A 107 -11.04 5.80 2.21
CA ASP A 107 -12.30 5.49 2.87
C ASP A 107 -12.54 3.97 2.88
N THR A 108 -13.34 3.50 3.81
CA THR A 108 -13.64 2.07 4.03
C THR A 108 -14.14 1.36 2.76
N PHE A 109 -14.96 2.03 1.95
CA PHE A 109 -15.43 1.47 0.66
C PHE A 109 -14.27 1.13 -0.28
N THR A 110 -13.32 2.05 -0.43
CA THR A 110 -12.12 1.85 -1.27
C THR A 110 -11.26 0.72 -0.74
N ILE A 111 -11.05 0.69 0.58
CA ILE A 111 -10.24 -0.35 1.24
C ILE A 111 -10.87 -1.73 1.01
N HIS A 112 -12.16 -1.90 1.32
CA HIS A 112 -12.87 -3.16 1.10
C HIS A 112 -12.86 -3.59 -0.38
N THR A 113 -13.01 -2.62 -1.29
CA THR A 113 -12.96 -2.92 -2.73
C THR A 113 -11.60 -3.44 -3.14
N CYS A 114 -10.53 -2.82 -2.67
CA CYS A 114 -9.16 -3.21 -3.01
C CYS A 114 -8.71 -4.52 -2.35
N GLN A 115 -9.08 -4.76 -1.09
CA GLN A 115 -8.68 -5.97 -0.36
C GLN A 115 -9.35 -7.25 -0.87
N GLN A 116 -10.54 -7.15 -1.43
CA GLN A 116 -11.28 -8.31 -1.94
C GLN A 116 -11.09 -8.44 -3.46
N LYS A 117 -10.23 -9.35 -3.91
CA LYS A 117 -9.88 -9.52 -5.34
C LYS A 117 -11.10 -9.56 -6.26
N HIS A 118 -12.12 -10.39 -5.96
CA HIS A 118 -13.31 -10.48 -6.78
C HIS A 118 -14.10 -9.17 -6.84
N ARG A 119 -14.17 -8.42 -5.73
CA ARG A 119 -14.84 -7.11 -5.66
C ARG A 119 -14.05 -6.09 -6.48
N PHE A 120 -12.74 -6.06 -6.34
CA PHE A 120 -11.83 -5.22 -7.09
C PHE A 120 -12.02 -5.35 -8.61
N TYR A 121 -11.93 -6.59 -9.11
CA TYR A 121 -12.09 -6.85 -10.54
C TYR A 121 -13.54 -6.58 -11.02
N ASN A 122 -14.56 -6.95 -10.26
CA ASN A 122 -15.94 -6.66 -10.60
C ASN A 122 -16.26 -5.17 -10.64
N PHE A 123 -15.68 -4.40 -9.72
CA PHE A 123 -15.86 -2.96 -9.69
C PHE A 123 -15.19 -2.26 -10.88
N LEU A 124 -14.02 -2.73 -11.28
CA LEU A 124 -13.24 -2.10 -12.35
C LEU A 124 -13.51 -2.63 -13.75
N LYS A 125 -14.13 -3.81 -13.92
CA LYS A 125 -14.31 -4.47 -15.23
C LYS A 125 -15.07 -3.65 -16.29
N ALA A 126 -15.93 -2.74 -15.85
CA ALA A 126 -16.72 -1.85 -16.74
C ALA A 126 -16.08 -0.47 -16.88
N LYS A 127 -14.87 -0.28 -16.37
CA LYS A 127 -14.11 0.97 -16.42
C LYS A 127 -13.02 0.87 -17.50
N ASP A 128 -12.57 1.99 -17.97
CA ASP A 128 -11.50 2.06 -18.98
C ASP A 128 -10.11 1.79 -18.35
N ILE A 129 -9.98 0.60 -17.72
CA ILE A 129 -8.77 0.11 -17.06
C ILE A 129 -8.45 -1.27 -17.61
N ASN A 130 -7.20 -1.48 -18.03
CA ASN A 130 -6.75 -2.77 -18.50
C ASN A 130 -6.60 -3.74 -17.32
N LEU A 131 -7.43 -4.77 -17.30
CA LEU A 131 -7.45 -5.82 -16.29
C LEU A 131 -7.24 -7.18 -16.96
N PRO A 132 -6.57 -8.14 -16.30
CA PRO A 132 -6.62 -9.53 -16.75
C PRO A 132 -8.06 -10.05 -16.66
N LEU A 133 -8.48 -10.87 -17.63
CA LEU A 133 -9.76 -11.53 -17.55
C LEU A 133 -9.85 -12.32 -16.23
N THR A 134 -10.90 -12.06 -15.47
CA THR A 134 -11.08 -12.64 -14.13
C THR A 134 -12.47 -13.20 -13.98
N ILE A 135 -12.57 -14.45 -13.54
CA ILE A 135 -13.81 -15.15 -13.27
C ILE A 135 -13.83 -15.70 -11.85
N ARG A 136 -15.03 -15.87 -11.29
CA ARG A 136 -15.26 -16.50 -10.00
C ARG A 136 -16.39 -17.52 -10.12
N GLY A 137 -16.27 -18.60 -9.40
CA GLY A 137 -17.27 -19.64 -9.32
C GLY A 137 -16.83 -20.90 -10.03
N PRO A 138 -17.69 -21.92 -10.09
CA PRO A 138 -17.35 -23.14 -10.78
C PRO A 138 -17.13 -22.85 -12.27
N PHE A 139 -16.07 -23.39 -12.82
CA PHE A 139 -15.77 -23.33 -14.25
C PHE A 139 -15.39 -24.71 -14.76
N ILE A 140 -15.57 -24.88 -16.04
CA ILE A 140 -15.28 -26.12 -16.72
C ILE A 140 -14.06 -25.92 -17.60
N GLU A 141 -13.04 -26.74 -17.41
CA GLU A 141 -11.91 -26.86 -18.31
C GLU A 141 -12.22 -27.99 -19.31
N LYS A 142 -12.01 -27.71 -20.60
CA LYS A 142 -12.27 -28.64 -21.66
C LYS A 142 -11.10 -28.69 -22.64
N PRO A 143 -10.72 -29.87 -23.16
CA PRO A 143 -9.79 -29.94 -24.27
C PRO A 143 -10.29 -29.16 -25.48
N ILE A 144 -9.40 -28.47 -26.21
CA ILE A 144 -9.73 -27.75 -27.45
C ILE A 144 -10.24 -28.72 -28.52
N LYS A 145 -9.71 -29.95 -28.52
CA LYS A 145 -10.16 -31.05 -29.39
C LYS A 145 -10.52 -32.26 -28.52
N GLY A 146 -11.72 -32.76 -28.63
CA GLY A 146 -12.19 -33.93 -27.89
C GLY A 146 -13.64 -34.22 -28.15
N SER A 147 -14.06 -35.44 -27.86
CA SER A 147 -15.44 -35.90 -27.95
C SER A 147 -15.79 -36.82 -26.77
N GLY A 148 -17.07 -37.01 -26.49
CA GLY A 148 -17.55 -37.94 -25.47
C GLY A 148 -17.24 -37.50 -24.04
N SER A 149 -17.22 -36.18 -23.77
CA SER A 149 -16.99 -35.59 -22.43
C SER A 149 -15.68 -36.00 -21.76
N ARG A 150 -14.67 -36.42 -22.51
CA ARG A 150 -13.37 -36.83 -21.99
C ARG A 150 -12.49 -35.60 -21.72
N GLY A 151 -11.78 -35.60 -20.59
CA GLY A 151 -10.89 -34.51 -20.19
C GLY A 151 -11.63 -33.22 -19.79
N ILE A 152 -12.85 -33.33 -19.30
CA ILE A 152 -13.60 -32.23 -18.70
C ILE A 152 -13.32 -32.25 -17.21
N GLU A 153 -12.83 -31.14 -16.71
CA GLU A 153 -12.61 -30.92 -15.28
C GLU A 153 -13.48 -29.76 -14.78
N ILE A 154 -14.09 -29.94 -13.63
CA ILE A 154 -14.91 -28.91 -12.98
C ILE A 154 -14.12 -28.38 -11.75
N SER A 155 -13.82 -27.11 -11.75
CA SER A 155 -13.22 -26.44 -10.59
C SER A 155 -14.33 -25.83 -9.74
N GLU A 156 -14.44 -26.28 -8.49
CA GLU A 156 -15.47 -25.84 -7.54
C GLU A 156 -14.90 -24.86 -6.48
N SER A 157 -13.81 -24.17 -6.75
CA SER A 157 -13.18 -23.31 -5.77
C SER A 157 -14.06 -22.15 -5.32
N LYS A 158 -14.61 -22.24 -4.11
CA LYS A 158 -15.49 -21.20 -3.52
C LYS A 158 -14.75 -19.93 -3.11
N ASN A 159 -13.44 -20.02 -2.79
CA ASN A 159 -12.63 -18.95 -2.21
C ASN A 159 -11.48 -18.48 -3.10
N GLN A 160 -11.48 -18.82 -4.37
CA GLN A 160 -10.45 -18.43 -5.33
C GLN A 160 -11.07 -17.70 -6.52
N ILE A 161 -10.25 -16.93 -7.19
CA ILE A 161 -10.55 -16.39 -8.52
C ILE A 161 -9.65 -17.08 -9.53
N THR A 162 -10.17 -17.29 -10.74
CA THR A 162 -9.37 -17.71 -11.89
C THR A 162 -9.08 -16.49 -12.74
N GLN A 163 -7.83 -16.31 -13.09
CA GLN A 163 -7.39 -15.11 -13.78
C GLN A 163 -6.52 -15.47 -14.99
N GLN A 164 -6.68 -14.71 -16.05
CA GLN A 164 -5.81 -14.78 -17.21
C GLN A 164 -4.35 -14.58 -16.78
N TYR A 165 -3.48 -15.50 -17.19
CA TYR A 165 -2.05 -15.32 -17.01
C TYR A 165 -1.52 -14.31 -18.03
N ILE A 166 -0.94 -13.21 -17.53
CA ILE A 166 -0.27 -12.21 -18.36
C ILE A 166 1.23 -12.47 -18.28
N SER A 167 1.83 -12.85 -19.40
CA SER A 167 3.29 -12.98 -19.52
C SER A 167 3.89 -11.60 -19.80
N GLY A 168 4.77 -11.12 -18.90
CA GLY A 168 5.35 -9.79 -19.05
C GLY A 168 6.24 -9.37 -17.89
N LYS A 169 6.64 -8.10 -17.90
CA LYS A 169 7.41 -7.49 -16.82
C LYS A 169 6.51 -6.98 -15.72
N GLY A 170 6.87 -7.27 -14.48
CA GLY A 170 6.16 -6.79 -13.31
C GLY A 170 6.61 -5.39 -12.88
N TYR A 171 5.66 -4.55 -12.54
CA TYR A 171 5.88 -3.22 -11.99
C TYR A 171 5.11 -3.02 -10.69
N THR A 172 5.66 -2.21 -9.82
CA THR A 172 4.97 -1.67 -8.66
C THR A 172 4.95 -0.15 -8.78
N VAL A 173 3.82 0.46 -8.53
CA VAL A 173 3.68 1.92 -8.51
C VAL A 173 3.29 2.36 -7.13
N ASP A 174 4.14 3.12 -6.48
CA ASP A 174 3.77 3.84 -5.26
C ASP A 174 3.03 5.11 -5.69
N VAL A 175 1.82 5.29 -5.20
CA VAL A 175 0.95 6.42 -5.52
C VAL A 175 0.67 7.18 -4.24
N PHE A 176 0.81 8.50 -4.29
CA PHE A 176 0.58 9.40 -3.16
C PHE A 176 -0.51 10.38 -3.55
N CYS A 177 -1.67 10.25 -2.93
CA CYS A 177 -2.82 11.11 -3.16
C CYS A 177 -3.08 12.02 -1.94
N ASP A 178 -3.73 13.14 -2.19
CA ASP A 178 -4.33 13.95 -1.13
C ASP A 178 -5.63 13.30 -0.60
N MET A 179 -6.34 14.01 0.27
CA MET A 179 -7.57 13.51 0.86
C MET A 179 -8.80 13.76 -0.01
N GLU A 180 -8.64 14.41 -1.17
CA GLU A 180 -9.63 14.65 -2.22
C GLU A 180 -9.44 13.72 -3.44
N SER A 181 -8.52 12.76 -3.36
CA SER A 181 -8.15 11.80 -4.43
C SER A 181 -7.39 12.43 -5.61
N ASN A 182 -6.73 13.56 -5.42
CA ASN A 182 -5.81 14.09 -6.42
C ASN A 182 -4.43 13.44 -6.25
N ILE A 183 -3.80 13.06 -7.36
CA ILE A 183 -2.45 12.48 -7.34
C ILE A 183 -1.45 13.61 -7.13
N ILE A 184 -0.72 13.57 -6.01
CA ILE A 184 0.39 14.48 -5.72
C ILE A 184 1.64 14.00 -6.46
N SER A 185 1.92 12.69 -6.38
CA SER A 185 3.05 12.06 -7.04
C SER A 185 2.85 10.56 -7.19
N HIS A 186 3.59 9.95 -8.13
CA HIS A 186 3.68 8.51 -8.22
C HIS A 186 5.09 8.10 -8.66
N VAL A 187 5.52 6.91 -8.25
CA VAL A 187 6.84 6.35 -8.59
C VAL A 187 6.68 4.95 -9.14
N ILE A 188 7.03 4.78 -10.42
CA ILE A 188 6.96 3.50 -11.11
C ILE A 188 8.28 2.76 -10.90
N ARG A 189 8.22 1.51 -10.45
CA ARG A 189 9.37 0.66 -10.17
C ARG A 189 9.22 -0.68 -10.90
N GLU A 190 10.13 -0.99 -11.81
CA GLU A 190 10.27 -2.34 -12.37
C GLU A 190 10.72 -3.30 -11.26
N ARG A 191 10.08 -4.45 -11.16
CA ARG A 191 10.40 -5.53 -10.21
C ARG A 191 11.47 -6.44 -10.81
N VAL A 192 12.73 -6.01 -10.77
CA VAL A 192 13.85 -6.72 -11.41
C VAL A 192 14.11 -8.07 -10.76
N SER A 193 14.02 -8.16 -9.43
CA SER A 193 14.12 -9.40 -8.68
C SER A 193 13.16 -9.40 -7.50
N ILE A 194 12.52 -10.52 -7.25
CA ILE A 194 11.46 -10.68 -6.24
C ILE A 194 11.82 -11.84 -5.31
N LYS A 195 11.64 -11.64 -3.99
CA LYS A 195 11.70 -12.70 -2.98
C LYS A 195 10.49 -12.56 -2.05
N ALA A 196 9.77 -13.64 -1.83
CA ALA A 196 8.55 -13.66 -1.00
C ALA A 196 7.56 -12.53 -1.34
N GLY A 197 7.29 -12.30 -2.63
CA GLY A 197 6.37 -11.27 -3.11
C GLY A 197 6.89 -9.83 -3.06
N ILE A 198 8.08 -9.58 -2.50
CA ILE A 198 8.65 -8.25 -2.34
C ILE A 198 9.84 -8.07 -3.32
N SER A 199 9.93 -6.89 -3.95
CA SER A 199 11.09 -6.56 -4.79
C SER A 199 12.35 -6.44 -3.94
N VAL A 200 13.35 -7.29 -4.19
CA VAL A 200 14.70 -7.18 -3.62
C VAL A 200 15.63 -6.36 -4.51
N ILE A 201 15.35 -6.29 -5.82
CA ILE A 201 15.95 -5.32 -6.73
C ILE A 201 14.81 -4.59 -7.44
N GLY A 202 14.76 -3.27 -7.26
CA GLY A 202 13.79 -2.39 -7.88
C GLY A 202 14.48 -1.31 -8.70
N ARG A 203 13.99 -1.07 -9.92
CA ARG A 203 14.48 -0.01 -10.80
C ARG A 203 13.38 1.03 -10.99
N VAL A 204 13.64 2.25 -10.58
CA VAL A 204 12.75 3.39 -10.85
C VAL A 204 12.87 3.76 -12.33
N CYS A 205 11.74 3.90 -13.00
CA CYS A 205 11.66 4.19 -14.42
C CYS A 205 10.41 5.01 -14.73
N LYS A 206 10.35 5.54 -15.95
CA LYS A 206 9.17 6.19 -16.52
C LYS A 206 8.42 5.21 -17.40
N ASN A 207 7.11 5.24 -17.36
CA ASN A 207 6.24 4.49 -18.25
C ASN A 207 4.89 5.21 -18.39
N GLN A 208 4.69 5.86 -19.52
CA GLN A 208 3.51 6.70 -19.76
C GLN A 208 2.21 5.90 -19.72
N THR A 209 2.18 4.70 -20.29
CA THR A 209 0.97 3.87 -20.33
C THR A 209 0.56 3.38 -18.93
N ILE A 210 1.53 3.08 -18.04
CA ILE A 210 1.24 2.81 -16.63
C ILE A 210 0.71 4.07 -15.94
N THR A 211 1.32 5.24 -16.17
CA THR A 211 0.87 6.52 -15.58
C THR A 211 -0.60 6.81 -15.90
N GLU A 212 -1.01 6.60 -17.15
CA GLU A 212 -2.40 6.77 -17.57
C GLU A 212 -3.36 5.81 -16.85
N GLN A 213 -2.98 4.53 -16.74
CA GLN A 213 -3.78 3.54 -16.01
C GLN A 213 -3.85 3.84 -14.51
N VAL A 214 -2.78 4.35 -13.91
CA VAL A 214 -2.77 4.82 -12.51
C VAL A 214 -3.78 5.95 -12.32
N GLY A 215 -3.79 6.94 -13.21
CA GLY A 215 -4.73 8.06 -13.15
C GLY A 215 -6.19 7.59 -13.18
N LYS A 216 -6.51 6.67 -14.10
CA LYS A 216 -7.85 6.08 -14.21
C LYS A 216 -8.22 5.29 -12.94
N ALA A 217 -7.30 4.45 -12.44
CA ALA A 217 -7.54 3.64 -11.26
C ALA A 217 -7.75 4.48 -10.00
N VAL A 218 -6.96 5.53 -9.78
CA VAL A 218 -7.12 6.47 -8.66
C VAL A 218 -8.49 7.13 -8.68
N LYS A 219 -8.90 7.63 -9.85
CA LYS A 219 -10.20 8.28 -10.04
C LYS A 219 -11.37 7.35 -9.72
N GLU A 220 -11.35 6.12 -10.28
CA GLU A 220 -12.45 5.17 -10.11
C GLU A 220 -12.51 4.60 -8.69
N LEU A 221 -11.36 4.27 -8.09
CA LEU A 221 -11.27 3.74 -6.74
C LEU A 221 -11.37 4.82 -5.65
N LYS A 222 -11.29 6.11 -6.03
CA LYS A 222 -11.26 7.25 -5.09
C LYS A 222 -10.17 7.07 -4.03
N ILE A 223 -8.95 6.79 -4.47
CA ILE A 223 -7.81 6.57 -3.58
C ILE A 223 -7.48 7.86 -2.84
N LYS A 224 -7.43 7.79 -1.51
CA LYS A 224 -6.97 8.86 -0.61
C LYS A 224 -5.77 8.37 0.18
N GLY A 225 -4.79 9.25 0.41
CA GLY A 225 -3.54 8.85 1.05
C GLY A 225 -2.69 7.95 0.15
N PRO A 226 -1.85 7.08 0.73
CA PRO A 226 -0.94 6.23 -0.03
C PRO A 226 -1.63 5.02 -0.65
N ALA A 227 -1.14 4.61 -1.82
CA ALA A 227 -1.47 3.32 -2.42
C ALA A 227 -0.26 2.69 -3.11
N CYS A 228 -0.30 1.37 -3.23
CA CYS A 228 0.69 0.57 -3.92
C CYS A 228 -0.03 -0.29 -4.96
N MET A 229 0.11 0.06 -6.23
CA MET A 229 -0.50 -0.65 -7.35
C MET A 229 0.50 -1.57 -8.02
N GLN A 230 0.07 -2.76 -8.46
CA GLN A 230 0.91 -3.69 -9.21
C GLN A 230 0.39 -3.85 -10.62
N PHE A 231 1.33 -3.80 -11.57
CA PHE A 231 1.05 -3.97 -13.00
C PHE A 231 1.93 -5.07 -13.58
N ILE A 232 1.42 -5.74 -14.60
CA ILE A 232 2.21 -6.53 -15.54
C ILE A 232 2.07 -5.86 -16.90
N VAL A 233 3.21 -5.59 -17.54
CA VAL A 233 3.25 -5.06 -18.92
C VAL A 233 3.62 -6.20 -19.85
N ASP A 234 2.74 -6.51 -20.78
CA ASP A 234 2.93 -7.60 -21.74
C ASP A 234 3.93 -7.23 -22.85
N LYS A 235 4.17 -8.18 -23.77
CA LYS A 235 5.07 -7.99 -24.92
C LYS A 235 4.60 -6.91 -25.92
N PHE A 236 3.34 -6.51 -25.85
CA PHE A 236 2.75 -5.43 -26.67
C PHE A 236 2.77 -4.08 -25.98
N SER A 237 3.46 -3.98 -24.85
CA SER A 237 3.51 -2.79 -23.98
C SER A 237 2.17 -2.41 -23.35
N THR A 238 1.24 -3.33 -23.25
CA THR A 238 -0.05 -3.13 -22.58
C THR A 238 0.11 -3.37 -21.08
N PRO A 239 -0.13 -2.36 -20.23
CA PRO A 239 -0.13 -2.54 -18.78
C PRO A 239 -1.47 -3.09 -18.31
N TYR A 240 -1.43 -4.14 -17.50
CA TYR A 240 -2.58 -4.75 -16.82
C TYR A 240 -2.47 -4.49 -15.33
N LEU A 241 -3.48 -3.87 -14.74
CA LEU A 241 -3.57 -3.66 -13.29
C LEU A 241 -3.93 -4.98 -12.59
N ILE A 242 -3.03 -5.48 -11.75
CA ILE A 242 -3.18 -6.78 -11.08
C ILE A 242 -3.79 -6.62 -9.70
N GLU A 243 -3.36 -5.63 -8.93
CA GLU A 243 -3.91 -5.32 -7.62
C GLU A 243 -3.63 -3.88 -7.23
N CYS A 244 -4.43 -3.37 -6.30
CA CYS A 244 -4.21 -2.10 -5.63
C CYS A 244 -4.30 -2.32 -4.12
N ASN A 245 -3.23 -1.99 -3.41
CA ASN A 245 -3.19 -1.96 -1.96
C ASN A 245 -3.29 -0.49 -1.51
N PRO A 246 -4.39 -0.02 -0.90
CA PRO A 246 -4.57 1.39 -0.53
C PRO A 246 -3.77 1.74 0.74
N ARG A 247 -2.48 1.47 0.72
CA ARG A 247 -1.45 1.68 1.75
C ARG A 247 -0.06 1.68 1.14
N LEU A 248 0.94 2.01 1.94
CA LEU A 248 2.34 1.90 1.54
C LEU A 248 2.71 0.44 1.22
N GLY A 249 3.50 0.26 0.18
CA GLY A 249 4.05 -1.05 -0.19
C GLY A 249 5.34 -1.39 0.54
N GLY A 250 5.69 -2.68 0.63
CA GLY A 250 6.94 -3.12 1.26
C GLY A 250 8.22 -2.60 0.59
N GLY A 251 8.13 -1.98 -0.58
CA GLY A 251 9.26 -1.38 -1.30
C GLY A 251 9.20 0.15 -1.40
N THR A 252 8.25 0.82 -0.75
CA THR A 252 8.01 2.27 -0.91
C THR A 252 9.22 3.14 -0.51
N TYR A 253 10.11 2.65 0.36
CA TYR A 253 11.35 3.37 0.68
C TYR A 253 12.25 3.62 -0.56
N ILE A 254 12.10 2.82 -1.62
CA ILE A 254 12.80 3.07 -2.90
C ILE A 254 12.35 4.42 -3.51
N SER A 255 11.07 4.78 -3.36
CA SER A 255 10.53 6.07 -3.81
C SER A 255 11.17 7.22 -3.05
N THR A 256 11.38 7.07 -1.73
CA THR A 256 12.12 8.06 -0.90
C THR A 256 13.56 8.22 -1.38
N LEU A 257 14.25 7.12 -1.69
CA LEU A 257 15.61 7.15 -2.23
C LEU A 257 15.68 7.80 -3.62
N ALA A 258 14.61 7.69 -4.41
CA ALA A 258 14.48 8.34 -5.70
C ALA A 258 14.12 9.85 -5.60
N GLY A 259 13.95 10.37 -4.39
CA GLY A 259 13.66 11.79 -4.14
C GLY A 259 12.17 12.11 -3.88
N VAL A 260 11.30 11.08 -3.83
CA VAL A 260 9.88 11.23 -3.48
C VAL A 260 9.66 10.67 -2.08
N ASN A 261 9.80 11.51 -1.07
CA ASN A 261 9.64 11.10 0.32
C ASN A 261 8.17 11.14 0.74
N CYS A 262 7.57 9.96 0.96
CA CYS A 262 6.18 9.85 1.37
C CYS A 262 5.88 10.51 2.73
N ALA A 263 6.85 10.52 3.66
CA ALA A 263 6.66 11.20 4.94
C ALA A 263 6.53 12.71 4.73
N ASP A 264 7.38 13.33 3.90
CA ASP A 264 7.30 14.76 3.61
C ASP A 264 5.95 15.15 2.99
N ILE A 265 5.43 14.32 2.07
CA ILE A 265 4.13 14.56 1.43
C ILE A 265 3.02 14.65 2.48
N TYR A 266 2.90 13.64 3.36
CA TYR A 266 1.80 13.61 4.32
C TYR A 266 1.98 14.58 5.49
N LEU A 267 3.21 14.92 5.83
CA LEU A 267 3.49 15.94 6.82
C LEU A 267 3.25 17.35 6.26
N ASP A 268 3.53 17.61 4.99
CA ASP A 268 3.10 18.85 4.34
C ASP A 268 1.58 19.01 4.40
N LEU A 269 0.83 17.94 4.02
CA LEU A 269 -0.63 17.94 4.09
C LEU A 269 -1.17 18.13 5.52
N TYR A 270 -0.51 17.52 6.51
CA TYR A 270 -0.86 17.74 7.92
C TYR A 270 -0.76 19.20 8.33
N PHE A 271 0.26 19.92 7.85
CA PHE A 271 0.45 21.35 8.10
C PHE A 271 -0.35 22.26 7.16
N GLY A 272 -1.24 21.71 6.32
CA GLY A 272 -2.01 22.46 5.35
C GLY A 272 -1.16 23.11 4.25
N LYS A 273 0.00 22.51 3.94
CA LYS A 273 0.90 22.96 2.88
C LYS A 273 0.70 22.11 1.63
N ASP A 274 0.88 22.72 0.47
CA ASP A 274 0.96 22.00 -0.78
C ASP A 274 2.30 21.25 -0.88
N PRO A 275 2.29 19.90 -1.01
CA PRO A 275 3.52 19.14 -1.12
C PRO A 275 4.30 19.50 -2.38
N CYS A 276 5.53 19.96 -2.20
CA CYS A 276 6.44 20.22 -3.31
C CYS A 276 7.29 18.98 -3.58
N VAL A 277 6.95 18.23 -4.62
CA VAL A 277 7.59 16.95 -4.94
C VAL A 277 8.33 17.05 -6.27
N SER A 278 9.62 16.73 -6.26
CA SER A 278 10.42 16.63 -7.48
C SER A 278 10.08 15.38 -8.30
N ASN A 279 10.38 15.39 -9.59
CA ASN A 279 10.31 14.18 -10.40
C ASN A 279 11.24 13.10 -9.84
N PRO A 280 10.80 11.84 -9.75
CA PRO A 280 11.62 10.76 -9.24
C PRO A 280 12.87 10.55 -10.10
N LYS A 281 14.02 10.36 -9.44
CA LYS A 281 15.27 10.01 -10.11
C LYS A 281 15.22 8.54 -10.55
N GLU A 282 15.67 8.26 -11.75
CA GLU A 282 15.82 6.90 -12.26
C GLU A 282 17.03 6.24 -11.60
N ILE A 283 16.77 5.39 -10.61
CA ILE A 283 17.78 4.67 -9.83
C ILE A 283 17.45 3.17 -9.78
N THR A 284 18.48 2.37 -9.58
CA THR A 284 18.33 0.95 -9.24
C THR A 284 18.74 0.75 -7.78
N VAL A 285 17.88 0.11 -7.01
CA VAL A 285 18.11 -0.15 -5.59
C VAL A 285 18.16 -1.66 -5.37
N VAL A 286 19.22 -2.12 -4.70
CA VAL A 286 19.35 -3.47 -4.17
C VAL A 286 19.07 -3.43 -2.68
N ARG A 287 18.19 -4.29 -2.21
CA ARG A 287 17.83 -4.43 -0.80
C ARG A 287 18.57 -5.61 -0.20
N TYR A 288 18.99 -5.47 1.04
CA TYR A 288 19.67 -6.50 1.82
C TYR A 288 19.09 -6.57 3.23
N PHE A 289 19.39 -7.66 3.92
CA PHE A 289 19.05 -7.81 5.34
C PHE A 289 20.16 -7.18 6.18
N GLU A 290 19.77 -6.62 7.32
CA GLU A 290 20.65 -6.04 8.31
C GLU A 290 20.19 -6.53 9.68
N GLU A 291 21.13 -6.90 10.54
CA GLU A 291 20.89 -7.45 11.86
C GLU A 291 20.96 -6.36 12.92
N ILE A 292 20.07 -6.46 13.91
CA ILE A 292 20.05 -5.60 15.09
C ILE A 292 20.23 -6.51 16.32
N VAL A 293 21.27 -6.25 17.11
CA VAL A 293 21.46 -6.95 18.39
C VAL A 293 20.54 -6.31 19.44
N VAL A 294 19.82 -7.13 20.22
CA VAL A 294 18.85 -6.72 21.24
C VAL A 294 19.29 -7.17 22.61
#